data_f687475a039be3568ea30e55cce6a99b
#
_entry.id   f687475a039be3568ea30e55cce6a99b
#
_cell.length_a   1.000
_cell.length_b   1.000
_cell.length_c   1.000
_cell.angle_alpha   90.00
_cell.angle_beta   90.00
_cell.angle_gamma   90.00
#
_symmetry.space_group_name_H-M   'P 1'
#
loop_
_entity.id
_entity.type
_entity.pdbx_description
1 polymer ?
#
loop_
_entity_poly.entity_id
_entity_poly.type
_entity_poly.pdbx_seq_one_letter_code
_entity_poly.pdbx_strand_id
1 'polypeptide(L)'
;VLAGRFLIESRFLLDVVVTRDDKVLARGDALNDVVLNSGISARMIEFELYIEEQFVYTQRSDGLIISTPTGSTAYSLSGGGPIMHPGLDAIVLVPMFPHTLGSRPLVIHGSSSIRIVINEYNELHPSISCDGQLNITASPGDMIHVHKKPEHLKLLHPLDHNFYDICRAKLGWGSRPDGDE
;
A
#
# COMPACT_ATOMS: atom_id res chain seq x y z
N VAL A 1 -17.50 1.28 -24.44
CA VAL A 1 -16.75 2.50 -24.12
C VAL A 1 -16.69 3.42 -25.34
N LEU A 2 -16.16 2.99 -26.47
CA LEU A 2 -15.98 3.83 -27.68
C LEU A 2 -17.29 4.40 -28.24
N ALA A 3 -18.44 3.74 -28.00
CA ALA A 3 -19.76 4.22 -28.38
C ALA A 3 -20.37 5.24 -27.38
N GLY A 4 -19.58 5.80 -26.47
CA GLY A 4 -20.02 6.78 -25.47
C GLY A 4 -20.82 6.20 -24.30
N ARG A 5 -20.95 4.88 -24.20
CA ARG A 5 -21.64 4.20 -23.08
C ARG A 5 -20.63 3.53 -22.19
N PHE A 6 -20.45 4.05 -20.96
CA PHE A 6 -19.49 3.58 -19.98
C PHE A 6 -19.86 4.05 -18.56
N LEU A 7 -19.35 3.36 -17.58
CA LEU A 7 -19.32 3.79 -16.19
C LEU A 7 -18.01 4.52 -15.91
N ILE A 8 -18.08 5.58 -15.10
CA ILE A 8 -16.88 6.27 -14.61
C ILE A 8 -16.67 5.86 -13.16
N GLU A 9 -15.50 5.33 -12.86
CA GLU A 9 -15.10 5.00 -11.51
C GLU A 9 -13.90 5.86 -11.10
N SER A 10 -13.98 6.50 -9.94
CA SER A 10 -12.93 7.36 -9.41
C SER A 10 -12.05 6.56 -8.47
N ARG A 11 -10.73 6.63 -8.66
CA ARG A 11 -9.71 6.02 -7.79
C ARG A 11 -8.83 7.11 -7.21
N PHE A 12 -8.62 7.10 -5.92
CA PHE A 12 -7.62 7.98 -5.33
C PHE A 12 -6.22 7.38 -5.45
N LEU A 13 -5.22 8.22 -5.37
CA LEU A 13 -3.82 7.87 -5.33
C LEU A 13 -3.25 8.21 -3.96
N LEU A 14 -2.15 7.57 -3.61
CA LEU A 14 -1.30 7.97 -2.50
C LEU A 14 -0.22 8.93 -3.01
N ASP A 15 0.03 10.00 -2.25
CA ASP A 15 1.19 10.88 -2.41
C ASP A 15 2.22 10.52 -1.35
N VAL A 16 3.47 10.41 -1.75
CA VAL A 16 4.61 10.03 -0.90
C VAL A 16 5.63 11.14 -0.90
N VAL A 17 6.04 11.57 0.28
CA VAL A 17 7.11 12.56 0.47
C VAL A 17 8.14 12.00 1.43
N VAL A 18 9.39 11.92 0.99
CA VAL A 18 10.53 11.54 1.85
C VAL A 18 11.28 12.79 2.26
N THR A 19 11.50 12.94 3.57
CA THR A 19 12.18 14.12 4.13
C THR A 19 13.35 13.71 5.03
N ARG A 20 14.36 14.59 5.13
CA ARG A 20 15.46 14.56 6.09
C ARG A 20 15.74 15.97 6.56
N ASP A 21 15.83 16.21 7.87
CA ASP A 21 16.06 17.54 8.45
C ASP A 21 15.11 18.59 7.84
N ASP A 22 13.81 18.27 7.76
CA ASP A 22 12.74 19.09 7.18
C ASP A 22 12.91 19.42 5.67
N LYS A 23 13.89 18.82 5.00
CA LYS A 23 14.11 18.99 3.54
C LYS A 23 13.50 17.82 2.79
N VAL A 24 12.74 18.14 1.75
CA VAL A 24 12.20 17.14 0.83
C VAL A 24 13.34 16.55 0.00
N LEU A 25 13.52 15.22 0.09
CA LEU A 25 14.50 14.47 -0.68
C LEU A 25 13.89 13.89 -1.97
N ALA A 26 12.66 13.39 -1.87
CA ALA A 26 11.99 12.74 -3.00
C ALA A 26 10.47 12.81 -2.83
N ARG A 27 9.77 12.61 -3.96
CA ARG A 27 8.31 12.48 -4.03
C ARG A 27 7.95 11.33 -4.96
N GLY A 28 6.80 10.73 -4.73
CA GLY A 28 6.24 9.69 -5.57
C GLY A 28 4.74 9.61 -5.41
N ASP A 29 4.10 8.98 -6.39
CA ASP A 29 2.66 8.70 -6.37
C ASP A 29 2.43 7.20 -6.54
N ALA A 30 1.37 6.67 -5.95
CA ALA A 30 0.96 5.29 -6.14
C ALA A 30 -0.55 5.17 -6.33
N LEU A 31 -0.97 4.37 -7.31
CA LEU A 31 -2.35 3.96 -7.51
C LEU A 31 -2.68 2.72 -6.65
N ASN A 32 -1.74 1.77 -6.58
CA ASN A 32 -1.92 0.54 -5.82
C ASN A 32 -1.33 0.65 -4.42
N ASP A 33 -0.01 0.75 -4.33
CA ASP A 33 0.68 0.64 -3.04
C ASP A 33 2.01 1.39 -2.99
N VAL A 34 2.35 1.78 -1.77
CA VAL A 34 3.66 2.25 -1.35
C VAL A 34 4.26 1.18 -0.47
N VAL A 35 5.44 0.69 -0.84
CA VAL A 35 6.11 -0.40 -0.12
C VAL A 35 7.43 0.10 0.45
N LEU A 36 7.54 0.12 1.76
CA LEU A 36 8.81 0.22 2.46
C LEU A 36 9.38 -1.19 2.63
N ASN A 37 10.61 -1.43 2.19
CA ASN A 37 11.29 -2.71 2.36
C ASN A 37 12.79 -2.55 2.65
N SER A 38 13.40 -3.59 3.19
CA SER A 38 14.83 -3.57 3.57
C SER A 38 15.79 -3.47 2.37
N GLY A 39 15.31 -3.70 1.16
CA GLY A 39 16.14 -3.73 -0.06
C GLY A 39 17.06 -4.95 -0.16
N ILE A 40 17.27 -5.70 0.92
CA ILE A 40 18.13 -6.88 1.00
C ILE A 40 17.38 -8.03 1.65
N SER A 41 17.40 -9.20 1.02
CA SER A 41 16.73 -10.40 1.52
C SER A 41 17.29 -10.81 2.89
N ALA A 42 16.39 -11.31 3.75
CA ALA A 42 16.68 -11.82 5.10
C ALA A 42 17.26 -10.81 6.11
N ARG A 43 17.07 -9.50 5.89
CA ARG A 43 17.38 -8.48 6.88
C ARG A 43 16.17 -7.60 7.16
N MET A 44 15.84 -7.44 8.43
CA MET A 44 14.75 -6.60 8.90
C MET A 44 15.20 -5.16 9.08
N ILE A 45 14.26 -4.25 8.88
CA ILE A 45 14.39 -2.84 9.25
C ILE A 45 13.53 -2.56 10.48
N GLU A 46 13.92 -1.55 11.23
CA GLU A 46 13.15 -1.02 12.35
C GLU A 46 12.64 0.38 12.01
N PHE A 47 11.36 0.59 12.24
CA PHE A 47 10.71 1.86 11.98
C PHE A 47 9.59 2.14 12.99
N GLU A 48 9.27 3.40 13.16
CA GLU A 48 8.11 3.86 13.93
C GLU A 48 7.00 4.28 13.00
N LEU A 49 5.77 3.90 13.34
CA LEU A 49 4.56 4.30 12.62
C LEU A 49 3.75 5.29 13.44
N TYR A 50 3.33 6.35 12.77
CA TYR A 50 2.41 7.35 13.29
C TYR A 50 1.24 7.53 12.33
N ILE A 51 0.02 7.67 12.87
CA ILE A 51 -1.20 7.98 12.13
C ILE A 51 -1.84 9.21 12.79
N GLU A 52 -2.14 10.26 12.02
CA GLU A 52 -2.62 11.55 12.57
C GLU A 52 -1.70 12.06 13.71
N GLU A 53 -0.37 11.96 13.49
CA GLU A 53 0.66 12.28 14.50
C GLU A 53 0.58 11.47 15.80
N GLN A 54 -0.31 10.48 15.89
CA GLN A 54 -0.38 9.59 17.03
C GLN A 54 0.56 8.39 16.79
N PHE A 55 1.42 8.12 17.77
CA PHE A 55 2.28 6.94 17.75
C PHE A 55 1.43 5.66 17.77
N VAL A 56 1.69 4.75 16.85
CA VAL A 56 1.00 3.45 16.77
C VAL A 56 1.87 2.34 17.31
N TYR A 57 3.07 2.19 16.74
CA TYR A 57 4.05 1.17 17.18
C TYR A 57 5.46 1.44 16.63
N THR A 58 6.44 0.83 17.29
CA THR A 58 7.75 0.54 16.70
C THR A 58 7.74 -0.91 16.22
N GLN A 59 8.16 -1.14 14.98
CA GLN A 59 8.14 -2.48 14.39
C GLN A 59 9.47 -2.83 13.75
N ARG A 60 9.86 -4.10 13.95
CA ARG A 60 10.98 -4.73 13.26
C ARG A 60 10.41 -5.81 12.32
N SER A 61 10.62 -5.63 11.01
CA SER A 61 10.06 -6.48 9.96
C SER A 61 10.84 -6.33 8.66
N ASP A 62 10.50 -7.11 7.64
CA ASP A 62 11.04 -6.95 6.28
C ASP A 62 10.56 -5.65 5.64
N GLY A 63 9.42 -5.10 6.11
CA GLY A 63 8.87 -3.85 5.64
C GLY A 63 7.39 -3.64 5.97
N LEU A 64 6.80 -2.67 5.27
CA LEU A 64 5.39 -2.28 5.39
C LEU A 64 4.82 -1.95 4.01
N ILE A 65 3.65 -2.50 3.70
CA ILE A 65 2.87 -2.14 2.52
C ILE A 65 1.76 -1.19 2.94
N ILE A 66 1.64 -0.03 2.30
CA ILE A 66 0.55 0.93 2.46
C ILE A 66 -0.24 0.91 1.16
N SER A 67 -1.48 0.44 1.18
CA SER A 67 -2.22 0.17 -0.05
C SER A 67 -3.57 0.88 -0.09
N THR A 68 -3.92 1.35 -1.30
CA THR A 68 -5.26 1.81 -1.62
C THR A 68 -6.21 0.61 -1.75
N PRO A 69 -7.54 0.82 -1.81
CA PRO A 69 -8.47 -0.25 -2.16
C PRO A 69 -8.19 -0.86 -3.53
N THR A 70 -7.71 -0.07 -4.49
CA THR A 70 -7.29 -0.57 -5.81
C THR A 70 -6.14 -1.56 -5.68
N GLY A 71 -5.13 -1.23 -4.88
CA GLY A 71 -3.96 -2.07 -4.63
C GLY A 71 -4.21 -3.25 -3.70
N SER A 72 -5.38 -3.30 -3.02
CA SER A 72 -5.70 -4.41 -2.09
C SER A 72 -5.72 -5.79 -2.76
N THR A 73 -5.87 -5.85 -4.08
CA THR A 73 -5.76 -7.07 -4.90
C THR A 73 -4.42 -7.24 -5.62
N ALA A 74 -3.43 -6.39 -5.29
CA ALA A 74 -2.06 -6.42 -5.78
C ALA A 74 -1.09 -6.97 -4.72
N TYR A 75 0.02 -6.31 -4.45
CA TYR A 75 1.05 -6.80 -3.51
C TYR A 75 0.55 -6.89 -2.06
N SER A 76 -0.35 -6.01 -1.65
CA SER A 76 -1.04 -6.08 -0.35
C SER A 76 -1.70 -7.43 -0.10
N LEU A 77 -2.35 -8.02 -1.14
CA LEU A 77 -2.97 -9.34 -1.03
C LEU A 77 -1.94 -10.44 -0.74
N SER A 78 -0.80 -10.39 -1.41
CA SER A 78 0.32 -11.33 -1.18
C SER A 78 0.89 -11.21 0.24
N GLY A 79 0.85 -10.01 0.82
CA GLY A 79 1.22 -9.75 2.20
C GLY A 79 0.17 -10.16 3.25
N GLY A 80 -0.97 -10.73 2.82
CA GLY A 80 -2.07 -11.14 3.71
C GLY A 80 -3.04 -10.01 4.06
N GLY A 81 -3.03 -8.91 3.31
CA GLY A 81 -3.99 -7.81 3.45
C GLY A 81 -5.41 -8.22 3.01
N PRO A 82 -6.45 -7.56 3.54
CA PRO A 82 -7.82 -7.80 3.12
C PRO A 82 -8.10 -7.26 1.72
N ILE A 83 -9.00 -7.91 0.99
CA ILE A 83 -9.56 -7.36 -0.23
C ILE A 83 -10.53 -6.26 0.15
N MET A 84 -10.30 -5.06 -0.39
CA MET A 84 -11.15 -3.90 -0.19
C MET A 84 -11.92 -3.56 -1.46
N HIS A 85 -13.22 -3.28 -1.32
CA HIS A 85 -14.01 -2.77 -2.45
C HIS A 85 -13.42 -1.41 -2.89
N PRO A 86 -13.19 -1.19 -4.19
CA PRO A 86 -12.53 0.02 -4.69
C PRO A 86 -13.26 1.34 -4.39
N GLY A 87 -14.54 1.29 -4.09
CA GLY A 87 -15.32 2.44 -3.67
C GLY A 87 -15.17 2.82 -2.19
N LEU A 88 -14.37 2.08 -1.40
CA LEU A 88 -14.11 2.44 -0.01
C LEU A 88 -13.13 3.61 0.08
N ASP A 89 -13.38 4.52 1.00
CA ASP A 89 -12.40 5.55 1.38
C ASP A 89 -11.57 5.05 2.57
N ALA A 90 -10.63 4.16 2.28
CA ALA A 90 -9.80 3.50 3.28
C ALA A 90 -8.38 3.26 2.74
N ILE A 91 -7.42 3.15 3.64
CA ILE A 91 -6.04 2.72 3.37
C ILE A 91 -5.77 1.50 4.25
N VAL A 92 -5.07 0.51 3.73
CA VAL A 92 -4.61 -0.64 4.52
C VAL A 92 -3.11 -0.62 4.67
N LEU A 93 -2.65 -0.86 5.89
CA LEU A 93 -1.24 -1.06 6.23
C LEU A 93 -1.01 -2.54 6.50
N VAL A 94 -0.13 -3.16 5.73
CA VAL A 94 0.15 -4.60 5.81
C VAL A 94 1.62 -4.81 6.18
N PRO A 95 1.92 -5.22 7.41
CA PRO A 95 3.28 -5.54 7.83
C PRO A 95 3.83 -6.75 7.07
N MET A 96 5.09 -6.67 6.63
CA MET A 96 5.77 -7.74 5.92
C MET A 96 6.65 -8.53 6.89
N PHE A 97 6.31 -9.80 7.12
CA PHE A 97 7.06 -10.72 7.99
C PHE A 97 7.48 -10.07 9.34
N PRO A 98 6.53 -9.55 10.13
CA PRO A 98 6.84 -8.90 11.39
C PRO A 98 7.38 -9.89 12.40
N HIS A 99 8.36 -9.47 13.18
CA HIS A 99 8.92 -10.29 14.27
C HIS A 99 7.96 -10.41 15.47
N THR A 100 6.92 -9.60 15.50
CA THR A 100 5.91 -9.57 16.57
C THR A 100 4.70 -10.43 16.20
N LEU A 101 4.37 -11.44 17.00
CA LEU A 101 3.26 -12.37 16.77
C LEU A 101 1.88 -11.69 16.69
N GLY A 102 1.70 -10.55 17.34
CA GLY A 102 0.45 -9.79 17.39
C GLY A 102 0.21 -8.87 16.20
N SER A 103 1.18 -8.70 15.31
CA SER A 103 1.06 -7.79 14.17
C SER A 103 0.02 -8.30 13.16
N ARG A 104 -0.87 -7.41 12.75
CA ARG A 104 -1.96 -7.68 11.79
C ARG A 104 -2.12 -6.49 10.84
N PRO A 105 -2.66 -6.73 9.64
CA PRO A 105 -3.06 -5.62 8.78
C PRO A 105 -4.02 -4.67 9.49
N LEU A 106 -3.77 -3.37 9.35
CA LEU A 106 -4.57 -2.30 9.93
C LEU A 106 -5.25 -1.51 8.81
N VAL A 107 -6.58 -1.37 8.89
CA VAL A 107 -7.34 -0.53 7.97
C VAL A 107 -7.68 0.78 8.67
N ILE A 108 -7.39 1.89 7.99
CA ILE A 108 -7.62 3.25 8.47
C ILE A 108 -8.46 4.06 7.47
N HIS A 109 -8.93 5.22 7.86
CA HIS A 109 -9.66 6.11 6.96
C HIS A 109 -8.76 6.61 5.83
N GLY A 110 -9.32 6.77 4.63
CA GLY A 110 -8.56 7.17 3.44
C GLY A 110 -7.95 8.57 3.50
N SER A 111 -8.50 9.46 4.35
CA SER A 111 -7.94 10.81 4.58
C SER A 111 -6.85 10.86 5.65
N SER A 112 -6.54 9.73 6.29
CA SER A 112 -5.52 9.72 7.36
C SER A 112 -4.14 10.06 6.81
N SER A 113 -3.40 10.86 7.56
CA SER A 113 -1.97 11.11 7.33
C SER A 113 -1.14 10.02 8.02
N ILE A 114 -0.19 9.47 7.29
CA ILE A 114 0.71 8.41 7.76
C ILE A 114 2.11 8.98 7.75
N ARG A 115 2.83 8.80 8.86
CA ARG A 115 4.25 9.12 8.95
C ARG A 115 5.01 7.90 9.45
N ILE A 116 6.08 7.55 8.74
CA ILE A 116 7.01 6.49 9.12
C ILE A 116 8.36 7.15 9.39
N VAL A 117 8.98 6.82 10.51
CA VAL A 117 10.33 7.25 10.86
C VAL A 117 11.26 6.05 10.79
N ILE A 118 12.27 6.12 9.95
CA ILE A 118 13.30 5.08 9.86
C ILE A 118 14.21 5.22 11.07
N ASN A 119 14.30 4.15 11.88
CA ASN A 119 15.10 4.17 13.09
C ASN A 119 16.58 4.45 12.76
N GLU A 120 17.23 5.33 13.54
CA GLU A 120 18.62 5.77 13.34
C GLU A 120 19.63 4.63 13.51
N TYR A 121 19.27 3.56 14.23
CA TYR A 121 20.13 2.39 14.46
C TYR A 121 20.06 1.36 13.33
N ASN A 122 19.31 1.60 12.26
CA ASN A 122 19.33 0.71 11.10
C ASN A 122 20.70 0.75 10.42
N GLU A 123 21.24 -0.42 10.15
CA GLU A 123 22.46 -0.56 9.32
C GLU A 123 22.15 -0.51 7.81
N LEU A 124 20.87 -0.63 7.46
CA LEU A 124 20.39 -0.72 6.08
C LEU A 124 19.83 0.62 5.60
N HIS A 125 19.90 0.80 4.29
CA HIS A 125 19.21 1.86 3.57
C HIS A 125 17.95 1.28 2.92
N PRO A 126 16.77 1.39 3.58
CA PRO A 126 15.55 0.81 3.06
C PRO A 126 15.13 1.47 1.76
N SER A 127 14.39 0.72 0.95
CA SER A 127 13.83 1.19 -0.30
C SER A 127 12.34 1.45 -0.15
N ILE A 128 11.87 2.56 -0.71
CA ILE A 128 10.45 2.89 -0.83
C ILE A 128 10.09 2.75 -2.31
N SER A 129 9.13 1.87 -2.59
CA SER A 129 8.64 1.63 -3.95
C SER A 129 7.20 2.12 -4.09
N CYS A 130 6.90 2.81 -5.19
CA CYS A 130 5.55 3.23 -5.55
C CYS A 130 5.12 2.41 -6.78
N ASP A 131 4.06 1.60 -6.64
CA ASP A 131 3.53 0.69 -7.69
C ASP A 131 4.61 -0.22 -8.33
N GLY A 132 5.69 -0.52 -7.61
CA GLY A 132 6.82 -1.29 -8.12
C GLY A 132 7.66 -0.60 -9.21
N GLN A 133 7.36 0.67 -9.55
CA GLN A 133 8.01 1.38 -10.67
C GLN A 133 9.04 2.41 -10.21
N LEU A 134 8.70 3.21 -9.21
CA LEU A 134 9.59 4.21 -8.63
C LEU A 134 10.24 3.64 -7.38
N ASN A 135 11.56 3.69 -7.30
CA ASN A 135 12.32 3.30 -6.11
C ASN A 135 13.07 4.50 -5.55
N ILE A 136 12.83 4.79 -4.28
CA ILE A 136 13.49 5.85 -3.51
C ILE A 136 14.28 5.15 -2.40
N THR A 137 15.56 5.45 -2.28
CA THR A 137 16.38 4.94 -1.18
C THR A 137 16.28 5.91 -0.01
N ALA A 138 15.87 5.40 1.15
CA ALA A 138 15.89 6.14 2.41
C ALA A 138 17.12 5.78 3.22
N SER A 139 17.46 6.62 4.19
CA SER A 139 18.52 6.40 5.17
C SER A 139 17.95 6.38 6.57
N PRO A 140 18.70 5.84 7.55
CA PRO A 140 18.35 5.99 8.96
C PRO A 140 18.08 7.46 9.31
N GLY A 141 17.02 7.72 10.07
CA GLY A 141 16.56 9.06 10.45
C GLY A 141 15.63 9.75 9.44
N ASP A 142 15.48 9.21 8.23
CA ASP A 142 14.52 9.78 7.26
C ASP A 142 13.08 9.54 7.69
N MET A 143 12.23 10.50 7.30
CA MET A 143 10.78 10.41 7.49
C MET A 143 10.08 10.23 6.14
N ILE A 144 9.09 9.35 6.13
CA ILE A 144 8.25 9.06 4.98
C ILE A 144 6.83 9.47 5.34
N HIS A 145 6.29 10.42 4.59
CA HIS A 145 4.92 10.88 4.72
C HIS A 145 4.10 10.31 3.58
N VAL A 146 2.97 9.68 3.93
CA VAL A 146 2.04 9.12 2.95
C VAL A 146 0.64 9.63 3.26
N HIS A 147 -0.02 10.18 2.25
CA HIS A 147 -1.39 10.66 2.36
C HIS A 147 -2.13 10.51 1.03
N LYS A 148 -3.45 10.64 1.09
CA LYS A 148 -4.30 10.63 -0.09
C LYS A 148 -4.05 11.87 -0.93
N LYS A 149 -3.80 11.68 -2.22
CA LYS A 149 -3.65 12.76 -3.19
C LYS A 149 -4.99 13.45 -3.45
N PRO A 150 -5.02 14.78 -3.62
CA PRO A 150 -6.27 15.49 -3.98
C PRO A 150 -6.84 15.07 -5.34
N GLU A 151 -5.96 14.77 -6.29
CA GLU A 151 -6.34 14.32 -7.63
C GLU A 151 -6.76 12.85 -7.62
N HIS A 152 -7.77 12.53 -8.45
CA HIS A 152 -8.26 11.18 -8.63
C HIS A 152 -8.07 10.72 -10.07
N LEU A 153 -7.70 9.47 -10.25
CA LEU A 153 -7.72 8.80 -11.54
C LEU A 153 -9.15 8.36 -11.86
N LYS A 154 -9.61 8.67 -13.07
CA LYS A 154 -10.91 8.22 -13.58
C LYS A 154 -10.71 7.02 -14.50
N LEU A 155 -11.29 5.89 -14.13
CA LEU A 155 -11.35 4.69 -14.96
C LEU A 155 -12.69 4.62 -15.68
N LEU A 156 -12.65 4.26 -16.96
CA LEU A 156 -13.84 4.05 -17.78
C LEU A 156 -14.08 2.54 -17.92
N HIS A 157 -15.23 2.10 -17.49
CA HIS A 157 -15.62 0.69 -17.53
C HIS A 157 -16.80 0.46 -18.47
N PRO A 158 -16.92 -0.72 -19.12
CA PRO A 158 -18.15 -1.16 -19.75
C PRO A 158 -19.33 -1.14 -18.77
N LEU A 159 -20.57 -1.05 -19.29
CA LEU A 159 -21.75 -0.98 -18.41
C LEU A 159 -22.01 -2.25 -17.59
N ASP A 160 -21.48 -3.38 -18.02
CA ASP A 160 -21.56 -4.69 -17.37
C ASP A 160 -20.38 -4.96 -16.41
N HIS A 161 -19.54 -3.95 -16.15
CA HIS A 161 -18.44 -4.06 -15.22
C HIS A 161 -18.90 -4.43 -13.81
N ASN A 162 -18.34 -5.49 -13.26
CA ASN A 162 -18.63 -5.97 -11.91
C ASN A 162 -17.33 -6.34 -11.18
N PHE A 163 -17.08 -5.67 -10.07
CA PHE A 163 -15.88 -5.90 -9.25
C PHE A 163 -15.77 -7.36 -8.78
N TYR A 164 -16.89 -7.97 -8.37
CA TYR A 164 -16.85 -9.34 -7.84
C TYR A 164 -16.60 -10.39 -8.93
N ASP A 165 -16.99 -10.12 -10.17
CA ASP A 165 -16.65 -10.99 -11.32
C ASP A 165 -15.14 -10.98 -11.56
N ILE A 166 -14.52 -9.82 -11.45
CA ILE A 166 -13.06 -9.68 -11.56
C ILE A 166 -12.37 -10.41 -10.41
N CYS A 167 -12.87 -10.28 -9.18
CA CYS A 167 -12.32 -11.01 -8.03
C CYS A 167 -12.44 -12.52 -8.24
N ARG A 168 -13.59 -13.03 -8.68
CA ARG A 168 -13.76 -14.47 -8.98
C ARG A 168 -12.77 -14.96 -10.01
N ALA A 169 -12.62 -14.21 -11.11
CA ALA A 169 -11.71 -14.59 -12.19
C ALA A 169 -10.24 -14.57 -11.77
N LYS A 170 -9.83 -13.55 -11.01
CA LYS A 170 -8.43 -13.40 -10.57
C LYS A 170 -8.03 -14.33 -9.43
N LEU A 171 -8.96 -14.61 -8.50
CA LEU A 171 -8.68 -15.29 -7.25
C LEU A 171 -9.17 -16.75 -7.23
N GLY A 172 -9.78 -17.21 -8.33
CA GLY A 172 -10.31 -18.57 -8.42
C GLY A 172 -11.48 -18.84 -7.48
N TRP A 173 -12.22 -17.79 -7.06
CA TRP A 173 -13.36 -17.98 -6.17
C TRP A 173 -14.47 -18.78 -6.86
N GLY A 174 -14.89 -19.88 -6.24
CA GLY A 174 -15.92 -20.75 -6.77
C GLY A 174 -15.43 -21.77 -7.81
N SER A 175 -14.14 -21.79 -8.13
CA SER A 175 -13.56 -22.95 -8.83
C SER A 175 -13.61 -24.14 -7.89
N ARG A 176 -14.35 -25.20 -8.27
CA ARG A 176 -14.22 -26.49 -7.59
C ARG A 176 -12.79 -26.96 -7.82
N PRO A 177 -12.07 -27.47 -6.81
CA PRO A 177 -10.83 -28.19 -7.06
C PRO A 177 -11.22 -29.33 -8.03
N ASP A 178 -10.52 -29.40 -9.18
CA ASP A 178 -10.72 -30.43 -10.18
C ASP A 178 -10.56 -31.79 -9.53
N GLY A 179 -11.63 -32.50 -9.46
CA GLY A 179 -11.71 -33.84 -8.92
C GLY A 179 -13.16 -34.27 -8.84
N ASP A 180 -13.69 -34.65 -9.95
CA ASP A 180 -14.51 -35.84 -10.24
C ASP A 180 -15.43 -35.55 -11.42
N GLU A 181 -15.06 -36.14 -12.57
CA GLU A 181 -16.04 -36.67 -13.51
C GLU A 181 -16.74 -37.89 -12.90
#